data_dafbdd3a2b4afd9f5b7f2dfa30c2d16c
#
_entry.id   dafbdd3a2b4afd9f5b7f2dfa30c2d16c
#
_cell.length_a   1.000
_cell.length_b   1.000
_cell.length_c   1.000
_cell.angle_alpha   90.00
_cell.angle_beta   90.00
_cell.angle_gamma   90.00
#
_symmetry.space_group_name_H-M   'P 1'
#
loop_
_entity.id
_entity.type
_entity.pdbx_description
1 polymer ?
#
loop_
_entity_poly.entity_id
_entity_poly.type
_entity_poly.pdbx_seq_one_letter_code
_entity_poly.pdbx_strand_id
1 'polypeptide(L)'
;MRQIYYTLCTLLRECGSNIIRVISLSLGLTIGVLLFSQIAFELSYEQCYPEAERLALVRCQMTNASTGETRGDDGENSYDYTVFDVVAATLAQDMPDEIETASCVLPQTGFSIYYEDKLLSDINYIYGDTCFFQTFGIPVLKGTPKDMIMPGSVFVSQSFARRIFGDENPIGKVLSADKRHDFIIRGIYKDVPENTMLVHDFVVSVHRNGGYQGGAGWRGNDVFYAFLRLRDASDIDKVNSNIQRVIKKYTSLDLDGWKVEFSAIPLVKRHLSSPEVQKRLAIYGFLGFVVFFVAIMNYMLISIATLSRRAKGVGVHKCNGASSTNIFNMFLVETGVLVIISVLLSFLLIFNTRGLIEDLLSVRLSSLFTWETLWVPLLTILVLFIVAGGMPGRLFSRI
;
A
#
# COMPACT_ATOMS: atom_id res chain seq x y z
N MET A 1 25.18 -21.21 -26.80
CA MET A 1 24.22 -21.31 -27.93
C MET A 1 23.81 -22.76 -28.25
N ARG A 2 24.71 -23.72 -28.45
CA ARG A 2 24.33 -25.15 -28.72
C ARG A 2 23.44 -25.77 -27.65
N GLN A 3 23.67 -25.55 -26.35
CA GLN A 3 22.84 -26.11 -25.28
C GLN A 3 21.39 -25.60 -25.30
N ILE A 4 21.20 -24.32 -25.56
CA ILE A 4 19.83 -23.71 -25.63
C ILE A 4 19.05 -24.29 -26.83
N TYR A 5 19.72 -24.48 -27.98
CA TYR A 5 19.09 -25.08 -29.15
C TYR A 5 18.66 -26.53 -28.88
N TYR A 6 19.53 -27.33 -28.26
CA TYR A 6 19.20 -28.72 -27.84
C TYR A 6 18.04 -28.76 -26.87
N THR A 7 18.02 -27.83 -25.87
CA THR A 7 16.94 -27.72 -24.89
C THR A 7 15.61 -27.39 -25.57
N LEU A 8 15.60 -26.46 -26.50
CA LEU A 8 14.39 -26.09 -27.27
C LEU A 8 13.86 -27.27 -28.11
N CYS A 9 14.74 -28.02 -28.78
CA CYS A 9 14.35 -29.18 -29.54
C CYS A 9 13.77 -30.29 -28.64
N THR A 10 14.34 -30.50 -27.43
CA THR A 10 13.85 -31.49 -26.48
C THR A 10 12.49 -31.08 -25.90
N LEU A 11 12.31 -29.79 -25.61
CA LEU A 11 11.05 -29.23 -25.12
C LEU A 11 9.90 -29.38 -26.14
N LEU A 12 10.19 -29.17 -27.42
CA LEU A 12 9.23 -29.38 -28.52
C LEU A 12 8.85 -30.85 -28.72
N ARG A 13 9.74 -31.77 -28.41
CA ARG A 13 9.49 -33.23 -28.54
C ARG A 13 8.59 -33.79 -27.45
N GLU A 14 8.60 -33.18 -26.23
CA GLU A 14 7.75 -33.54 -25.08
C GLU A 14 6.62 -32.55 -24.89
N CYS A 15 6.02 -32.05 -25.97
CA CYS A 15 5.11 -30.91 -25.96
C CYS A 15 3.96 -31.01 -24.92
N GLY A 16 3.31 -32.19 -24.80
CA GLY A 16 2.15 -32.36 -23.91
C GLY A 16 2.50 -32.22 -22.42
N SER A 17 3.60 -32.81 -21.94
CA SER A 17 3.98 -32.71 -20.54
C SER A 17 4.53 -31.32 -20.19
N ASN A 18 5.20 -30.66 -21.13
CA ASN A 18 5.75 -29.31 -20.94
C ASN A 18 4.66 -28.23 -20.92
N ILE A 19 3.59 -28.38 -21.72
CA ILE A 19 2.41 -27.51 -21.68
C ILE A 19 1.78 -27.54 -20.28
N ILE A 20 1.56 -28.71 -19.71
CA ILE A 20 0.98 -28.86 -18.36
C ILE A 20 1.88 -28.21 -17.31
N ARG A 21 3.21 -28.38 -17.40
CA ARG A 21 4.18 -27.73 -16.51
C ARG A 21 4.10 -26.22 -16.61
N VAL A 22 4.09 -25.66 -17.82
CA VAL A 22 4.03 -24.23 -18.05
C VAL A 22 2.71 -23.65 -17.54
N ILE A 23 1.57 -24.27 -17.84
CA ILE A 23 0.26 -23.82 -17.35
C ILE A 23 0.22 -23.82 -15.82
N SER A 24 0.64 -24.93 -15.20
CA SER A 24 0.65 -25.03 -13.74
C SER A 24 1.56 -24.02 -13.08
N LEU A 25 2.78 -23.82 -13.59
CA LEU A 25 3.70 -22.82 -13.08
C LEU A 25 3.18 -21.39 -13.30
N SER A 26 2.59 -21.10 -14.47
CA SER A 26 2.08 -19.76 -14.77
C SER A 26 0.89 -19.40 -13.87
N LEU A 27 -0.04 -20.32 -13.62
CA LEU A 27 -1.16 -20.09 -12.71
C LEU A 27 -0.67 -19.88 -11.27
N GLY A 28 0.21 -20.77 -10.79
CA GLY A 28 0.79 -20.63 -9.45
C GLY A 28 1.60 -19.37 -9.27
N LEU A 29 2.36 -18.98 -10.32
CA LEU A 29 3.14 -17.75 -10.31
C LEU A 29 2.23 -16.50 -10.33
N THR A 30 1.19 -16.51 -11.18
CA THR A 30 0.21 -15.42 -11.24
C THR A 30 -0.41 -15.15 -9.88
N ILE A 31 -0.98 -16.19 -9.25
CA ILE A 31 -1.65 -16.06 -7.95
C ILE A 31 -0.62 -15.74 -6.84
N GLY A 32 0.52 -16.42 -6.84
CA GLY A 32 1.58 -16.19 -5.85
C GLY A 32 2.13 -14.76 -5.91
N VAL A 33 2.45 -14.28 -7.10
CA VAL A 33 2.95 -12.90 -7.30
C VAL A 33 1.92 -11.88 -6.84
N LEU A 34 0.66 -12.03 -7.23
CA LEU A 34 -0.41 -11.10 -6.83
C LEU A 34 -0.61 -11.07 -5.32
N LEU A 35 -0.72 -12.24 -4.67
CA LEU A 35 -0.96 -12.29 -3.23
C LEU A 35 0.26 -11.81 -2.41
N PHE A 36 1.48 -12.17 -2.82
CA PHE A 36 2.68 -11.69 -2.12
C PHE A 36 2.93 -10.21 -2.37
N SER A 37 2.62 -9.68 -3.57
CA SER A 37 2.67 -8.23 -3.81
C SER A 37 1.61 -7.48 -3.03
N GLN A 38 0.40 -8.05 -2.86
CA GLN A 38 -0.63 -7.47 -2.00
C GLN A 38 -0.18 -7.44 -0.52
N ILE A 39 0.45 -8.50 -0.04
CA ILE A 39 1.01 -8.51 1.32
C ILE A 39 2.07 -7.42 1.47
N ALA A 40 2.97 -7.29 0.50
CA ALA A 40 3.99 -6.25 0.53
C ALA A 40 3.38 -4.84 0.50
N PHE A 41 2.34 -4.62 -0.28
CA PHE A 41 1.58 -3.38 -0.30
C PHE A 41 0.97 -3.05 1.07
N GLU A 42 0.28 -4.01 1.70
CA GLU A 42 -0.30 -3.84 3.03
C GLU A 42 0.77 -3.58 4.11
N LEU A 43 1.91 -4.25 4.02
CA LEU A 43 3.02 -4.06 4.96
C LEU A 43 3.75 -2.73 4.76
N SER A 44 3.70 -2.15 3.56
CA SER A 44 4.30 -0.84 3.24
C SER A 44 3.37 0.36 3.52
N TYR A 45 2.20 0.10 4.11
CA TYR A 45 1.21 1.13 4.37
C TYR A 45 1.77 2.23 5.27
N GLU A 46 1.51 3.50 4.91
CA GLU A 46 2.01 4.73 5.58
C GLU A 46 3.53 4.93 5.57
N GLN A 47 4.31 4.08 4.89
CA GLN A 47 5.77 4.24 4.79
C GLN A 47 6.19 5.19 3.66
N CYS A 48 5.24 5.73 2.90
CA CYS A 48 5.49 6.62 1.78
C CYS A 48 5.96 8.04 2.20
N TYR A 49 5.76 8.41 3.46
CA TYR A 49 6.13 9.71 3.98
C TYR A 49 7.59 9.74 4.43
N PRO A 50 8.31 10.85 4.22
CA PRO A 50 9.65 11.03 4.77
C PRO A 50 9.65 10.90 6.30
N GLU A 51 10.54 10.07 6.85
CA GLU A 51 10.65 9.81 8.29
C GLU A 51 9.29 9.36 8.90
N ALA A 52 8.62 8.42 8.21
CA ALA A 52 7.28 7.96 8.56
C ALA A 52 7.15 7.45 10.02
N GLU A 53 8.23 6.94 10.60
CA GLU A 53 8.29 6.51 12.00
C GLU A 53 8.12 7.66 13.01
N ARG A 54 8.34 8.91 12.60
CA ARG A 54 8.11 10.10 13.41
C ARG A 54 6.67 10.60 13.35
N LEU A 55 5.86 10.04 12.43
CA LEU A 55 4.44 10.40 12.32
C LEU A 55 3.60 9.60 13.30
N ALA A 56 2.71 10.29 14.00
CA ALA A 56 1.75 9.68 14.91
C ALA A 56 0.35 10.21 14.63
N LEU A 57 -0.64 9.35 14.85
CA LEU A 57 -2.06 9.68 14.75
C LEU A 57 -2.66 9.66 16.15
N VAL A 58 -3.37 10.72 16.52
CA VAL A 58 -4.12 10.79 17.78
C VAL A 58 -5.40 9.99 17.63
N ARG A 59 -5.76 9.27 18.69
CA ARG A 59 -6.97 8.49 18.81
C ARG A 59 -7.58 8.69 20.19
N CYS A 60 -8.87 8.45 20.30
CA CYS A 60 -9.55 8.46 21.60
C CYS A 60 -10.32 7.16 21.83
N GLN A 61 -10.57 6.85 23.08
CA GLN A 61 -11.44 5.77 23.52
C GLN A 61 -12.45 6.33 24.49
N MET A 62 -13.71 5.99 24.30
CA MET A 62 -14.78 6.40 25.20
C MET A 62 -15.24 5.20 26.02
N THR A 63 -15.24 5.35 27.34
CA THR A 63 -15.69 4.30 28.28
C THR A 63 -16.86 4.83 29.10
N ASN A 64 -17.99 4.13 29.08
CA ASN A 64 -19.13 4.47 29.91
C ASN A 64 -18.78 4.23 31.39
N ALA A 65 -18.87 5.27 32.22
CA ALA A 65 -18.47 5.23 33.62
C ALA A 65 -19.34 4.28 34.48
N SER A 66 -20.59 4.02 34.06
CA SER A 66 -21.51 3.17 34.78
C SER A 66 -21.52 1.71 34.36
N THR A 67 -21.37 1.44 33.03
CA THR A 67 -21.43 0.08 32.48
C THR A 67 -20.04 -0.51 32.19
N GLY A 68 -19.00 0.31 32.09
CA GLY A 68 -17.67 -0.11 31.68
C GLY A 68 -17.60 -0.44 30.17
N GLU A 69 -18.65 -0.18 29.40
CA GLU A 69 -18.70 -0.40 27.96
C GLU A 69 -17.81 0.59 27.24
N THR A 70 -17.01 0.11 26.28
CA THR A 70 -16.16 0.96 25.43
C THR A 70 -16.81 1.17 24.08
N ARG A 71 -16.63 2.37 23.53
CA ARG A 71 -17.10 2.77 22.20
C ARG A 71 -15.93 3.24 21.35
N GLY A 72 -15.87 2.83 20.10
CA GLY A 72 -14.93 3.26 19.08
C GLY A 72 -15.17 2.54 17.76
N ASP A 73 -14.63 3.08 16.66
CA ASP A 73 -14.90 2.63 15.30
C ASP A 73 -14.05 1.44 14.85
N ASP A 74 -12.99 1.08 15.59
CA ASP A 74 -12.05 0.01 15.19
C ASP A 74 -12.44 -1.39 15.72
N GLY A 75 -13.70 -1.59 16.07
CA GLY A 75 -14.23 -2.88 16.49
C GLY A 75 -13.67 -3.36 17.84
N GLU A 76 -12.82 -4.41 17.84
CA GLU A 76 -12.35 -5.07 19.07
C GLU A 76 -11.54 -4.15 20.01
N ASN A 77 -10.85 -3.12 19.47
CA ASN A 77 -10.03 -2.20 20.28
C ASN A 77 -10.80 -0.98 20.76
N SER A 78 -11.99 -0.72 20.21
CA SER A 78 -12.88 0.40 20.57
C SER A 78 -12.21 1.78 20.59
N TYR A 79 -11.34 2.07 19.59
CA TYR A 79 -10.73 3.38 19.39
C TYR A 79 -11.37 4.14 18.26
N ASP A 80 -11.65 5.44 18.49
CA ASP A 80 -11.96 6.42 17.46
C ASP A 80 -10.68 7.14 17.03
N TYR A 81 -10.45 7.26 15.74
CA TYR A 81 -9.31 7.99 15.17
C TYR A 81 -9.65 9.42 14.79
N THR A 82 -10.91 9.80 14.92
CA THR A 82 -11.38 11.18 14.75
C THR A 82 -11.46 11.90 16.08
N VAL A 83 -11.07 13.17 16.06
CA VAL A 83 -10.98 14.03 17.24
C VAL A 83 -11.42 15.47 16.85
N PHE A 84 -11.44 16.40 17.81
CA PHE A 84 -11.73 17.81 17.54
C PHE A 84 -10.65 18.49 16.69
N ASP A 85 -11.03 19.47 15.90
CA ASP A 85 -10.16 20.23 15.00
C ASP A 85 -8.96 20.90 15.70
N VAL A 86 -9.08 21.26 16.97
CA VAL A 86 -8.05 21.94 17.75
C VAL A 86 -7.02 21.02 18.40
N VAL A 87 -7.23 19.71 18.41
CA VAL A 87 -6.39 18.75 19.14
C VAL A 87 -4.95 18.80 18.63
N ALA A 88 -4.74 18.76 17.33
CA ALA A 88 -3.41 18.77 16.72
C ALA A 88 -2.62 20.03 17.12
N ALA A 89 -3.21 21.20 16.93
CA ALA A 89 -2.60 22.49 17.25
C ALA A 89 -2.32 22.65 18.75
N THR A 90 -3.26 22.22 19.61
CA THR A 90 -3.11 22.28 21.07
C THR A 90 -1.94 21.41 21.55
N LEU A 91 -1.83 20.18 21.04
CA LEU A 91 -0.73 19.29 21.42
C LEU A 91 0.62 19.83 20.97
N ALA A 92 0.72 20.37 19.75
CA ALA A 92 1.97 20.96 19.27
C ALA A 92 2.36 22.21 20.06
N GLN A 93 1.39 23.00 20.53
CA GLN A 93 1.64 24.21 21.33
C GLN A 93 2.10 23.85 22.76
N ASP A 94 1.50 22.87 23.39
CA ASP A 94 1.73 22.52 24.80
C ASP A 94 2.88 21.52 25.00
N MET A 95 3.33 20.85 23.92
CA MET A 95 4.39 19.83 23.92
C MET A 95 5.44 20.09 22.83
N PRO A 96 6.03 21.29 22.76
CA PRO A 96 6.97 21.67 21.70
C PRO A 96 8.30 20.92 21.74
N ASP A 97 8.63 20.32 22.89
CA ASP A 97 9.87 19.53 23.04
C ASP A 97 9.75 18.14 22.40
N GLU A 98 8.55 17.57 22.33
CA GLU A 98 8.26 16.26 21.76
C GLU A 98 7.70 16.35 20.33
N ILE A 99 6.91 17.41 20.03
CA ILE A 99 6.19 17.57 18.77
C ILE A 99 6.84 18.71 17.96
N GLU A 100 7.30 18.38 16.76
CA GLU A 100 7.88 19.36 15.83
C GLU A 100 6.79 20.19 15.13
N THR A 101 5.77 19.50 14.63
CA THR A 101 4.61 20.11 13.96
C THR A 101 3.42 19.15 14.03
N ALA A 102 2.22 19.68 13.89
CA ALA A 102 1.01 18.88 13.85
C ALA A 102 0.04 19.44 12.83
N SER A 103 -0.82 18.60 12.28
CA SER A 103 -1.81 18.96 11.28
C SER A 103 -3.15 18.33 11.58
N CYS A 104 -4.19 19.13 11.38
CA CYS A 104 -5.57 18.70 11.42
C CYS A 104 -6.06 18.43 10.00
N VAL A 105 -6.58 17.23 9.76
CA VAL A 105 -7.05 16.78 8.44
C VAL A 105 -8.49 16.32 8.54
N LEU A 106 -9.35 16.80 7.63
CA LEU A 106 -10.70 16.30 7.47
C LEU A 106 -10.79 15.54 6.13
N PRO A 107 -10.98 14.22 6.15
CA PRO A 107 -11.30 13.48 4.94
C PRO A 107 -12.68 13.89 4.46
N GLN A 108 -12.79 14.34 3.22
CA GLN A 108 -14.07 14.75 2.65
C GLN A 108 -14.42 13.84 1.48
N THR A 109 -15.59 13.26 1.56
CA THR A 109 -16.22 12.55 0.47
C THR A 109 -17.61 13.15 0.23
N GLY A 110 -18.02 13.26 -1.03
CA GLY A 110 -19.43 13.56 -1.33
C GLY A 110 -19.71 14.82 -2.14
N PHE A 111 -18.76 15.74 -2.35
CA PHE A 111 -18.98 16.85 -3.29
C PHE A 111 -18.53 16.46 -4.70
N SER A 112 -19.36 16.81 -5.68
CA SER A 112 -19.00 16.69 -7.09
C SER A 112 -18.06 17.83 -7.49
N ILE A 113 -16.90 17.51 -8.04
CA ILE A 113 -15.91 18.48 -8.44
C ILE A 113 -16.04 18.79 -9.94
N TYR A 114 -16.06 20.06 -10.28
CA TYR A 114 -16.19 20.54 -11.65
C TYR A 114 -14.99 21.41 -12.05
N TYR A 115 -14.58 21.29 -13.30
CA TYR A 115 -13.70 22.23 -13.96
C TYR A 115 -14.34 22.67 -15.28
N GLU A 116 -14.55 23.97 -15.48
CA GLU A 116 -15.23 24.55 -16.68
C GLU A 116 -16.54 23.80 -17.01
N ASP A 117 -17.44 23.68 -16.03
CA ASP A 117 -18.71 22.96 -16.11
C ASP A 117 -18.63 21.43 -16.37
N LYS A 118 -17.43 20.89 -16.56
CA LYS A 118 -17.22 19.44 -16.72
C LYS A 118 -17.08 18.79 -15.35
N LEU A 119 -17.92 17.77 -15.09
CA LEU A 119 -17.80 16.94 -13.91
C LEU A 119 -16.51 16.10 -13.99
N LEU A 120 -15.71 16.13 -12.93
CA LEU A 120 -14.55 15.29 -12.77
C LEU A 120 -14.94 14.06 -11.97
N SER A 121 -14.77 12.86 -12.56
CA SER A 121 -15.02 11.58 -11.88
C SER A 121 -13.76 11.09 -11.16
N ASP A 122 -13.97 10.19 -10.19
CA ASP A 122 -12.91 9.49 -9.46
C ASP A 122 -11.90 10.44 -8.81
N ILE A 123 -12.43 11.43 -8.07
CA ILE A 123 -11.65 12.43 -7.38
C ILE A 123 -11.72 12.21 -5.87
N ASN A 124 -10.56 12.06 -5.26
CA ASN A 124 -10.40 12.06 -3.82
C ASN A 124 -9.78 13.38 -3.36
N TYR A 125 -10.31 13.98 -2.31
CA TYR A 125 -9.71 15.18 -1.74
C TYR A 125 -9.91 15.22 -0.22
N ILE A 126 -9.06 16.02 0.42
CA ILE A 126 -9.08 16.23 1.85
C ILE A 126 -9.03 17.74 2.15
N TYR A 127 -9.44 18.10 3.35
CA TYR A 127 -9.14 19.41 3.90
C TYR A 127 -7.94 19.31 4.83
N GLY A 128 -6.96 20.20 4.65
CA GLY A 128 -5.76 20.30 5.48
C GLY A 128 -5.51 21.72 5.95
N ASP A 129 -4.77 21.87 7.02
CA ASP A 129 -4.33 23.15 7.56
C ASP A 129 -3.00 23.61 6.94
N THR A 130 -2.48 24.75 7.41
CA THR A 130 -1.23 25.34 6.94
C THR A 130 0.01 24.47 7.25
N CYS A 131 -0.08 23.57 8.21
CA CYS A 131 0.99 22.68 8.64
C CYS A 131 0.99 21.34 7.90
N PHE A 132 -0.03 21.04 7.07
CA PHE A 132 -0.21 19.77 6.41
C PHE A 132 1.05 19.29 5.68
N PHE A 133 1.55 20.08 4.73
CA PHE A 133 2.71 19.70 3.93
C PHE A 133 3.98 19.53 4.77
N GLN A 134 4.15 20.34 5.81
CA GLN A 134 5.29 20.23 6.72
C GLN A 134 5.18 18.98 7.61
N THR A 135 3.98 18.72 8.15
CA THR A 135 3.75 17.55 9.02
C THR A 135 4.00 16.25 8.30
N PHE A 136 3.52 16.10 7.06
CA PHE A 136 3.72 14.89 6.27
C PHE A 136 5.06 14.88 5.49
N GLY A 137 5.78 15.99 5.44
CA GLY A 137 7.00 16.10 4.65
C GLY A 137 6.76 15.99 3.14
N ILE A 138 5.56 16.34 2.66
CA ILE A 138 5.20 16.26 1.25
C ILE A 138 5.80 17.47 0.51
N PRO A 139 6.66 17.24 -0.51
CA PRO A 139 7.26 18.34 -1.25
C PRO A 139 6.24 19.12 -2.08
N VAL A 140 6.17 20.42 -1.87
CA VAL A 140 5.43 21.35 -2.74
C VAL A 140 6.34 21.74 -3.90
N LEU A 141 5.91 21.44 -5.12
CA LEU A 141 6.69 21.65 -6.36
C LEU A 141 6.52 23.05 -6.91
N LYS A 142 5.33 23.61 -6.77
CA LYS A 142 4.99 25.00 -7.17
C LYS A 142 4.03 25.60 -6.15
N GLY A 143 4.14 26.89 -5.91
CA GLY A 143 3.33 27.59 -4.91
C GLY A 143 3.98 27.62 -3.53
N THR A 144 3.31 28.24 -2.58
CA THR A 144 3.81 28.40 -1.20
C THR A 144 2.84 27.75 -0.22
N PRO A 145 3.28 26.75 0.61
CA PRO A 145 2.42 26.08 1.58
C PRO A 145 1.63 27.03 2.50
N LYS A 146 2.21 28.21 2.79
CA LYS A 146 1.54 29.25 3.60
C LYS A 146 0.23 29.77 2.98
N ASP A 147 0.07 29.62 1.65
CA ASP A 147 -1.17 30.03 0.97
C ASP A 147 -2.38 29.18 1.38
N MET A 148 -2.15 28.05 2.05
CA MET A 148 -3.21 27.26 2.70
C MET A 148 -3.98 28.02 3.79
N ILE A 149 -3.46 29.15 4.29
CA ILE A 149 -4.22 30.02 5.21
C ILE A 149 -5.38 30.72 4.51
N MET A 150 -5.31 30.90 3.19
CA MET A 150 -6.33 31.60 2.44
C MET A 150 -7.55 30.70 2.23
N PRO A 151 -8.76 31.15 2.60
CA PRO A 151 -9.99 30.43 2.32
C PRO A 151 -10.14 30.07 0.84
N GLY A 152 -10.59 28.83 0.55
CA GLY A 152 -10.76 28.36 -0.82
C GLY A 152 -9.47 28.08 -1.59
N SER A 153 -8.31 28.14 -0.92
CA SER A 153 -7.06 27.67 -1.53
C SER A 153 -7.06 26.17 -1.71
N VAL A 154 -6.54 25.71 -2.85
CA VAL A 154 -6.35 24.30 -3.12
C VAL A 154 -4.93 24.06 -3.67
N PHE A 155 -4.31 22.97 -3.22
CA PHE A 155 -3.09 22.43 -3.77
C PHE A 155 -3.42 21.11 -4.44
N VAL A 156 -2.98 20.92 -5.67
CA VAL A 156 -3.27 19.73 -6.47
C VAL A 156 -2.03 18.84 -6.61
N SER A 157 -2.23 17.54 -6.71
CA SER A 157 -1.15 16.60 -6.98
C SER A 157 -0.61 16.77 -8.41
N GLN A 158 0.63 16.37 -8.63
CA GLN A 158 1.26 16.47 -9.96
C GLN A 158 0.51 15.65 -11.01
N SER A 159 0.06 14.45 -10.67
CA SER A 159 -0.70 13.57 -11.55
C SER A 159 -2.08 14.15 -11.88
N PHE A 160 -2.78 14.70 -10.88
CA PHE A 160 -4.04 15.40 -11.09
C PHE A 160 -3.87 16.60 -12.03
N ALA A 161 -2.85 17.42 -11.78
CA ALA A 161 -2.55 18.57 -12.63
C ALA A 161 -2.34 18.16 -14.09
N ARG A 162 -1.55 17.10 -14.35
CA ARG A 162 -1.35 16.55 -15.70
C ARG A 162 -2.62 15.99 -16.31
N ARG A 163 -3.40 15.25 -15.53
CA ARG A 163 -4.64 14.58 -16.01
C ARG A 163 -5.69 15.59 -16.46
N ILE A 164 -5.84 16.69 -15.74
CA ILE A 164 -6.91 17.67 -15.99
C ILE A 164 -6.46 18.84 -16.89
N PHE A 165 -5.22 19.30 -16.72
CA PHE A 165 -4.72 20.51 -17.40
C PHE A 165 -3.66 20.24 -18.47
N GLY A 166 -3.18 18.97 -18.58
CA GLY A 166 -2.11 18.62 -19.50
C GLY A 166 -0.81 19.38 -19.17
N ASP A 167 -0.29 20.12 -20.16
CA ASP A 167 0.93 20.93 -20.01
C ASP A 167 0.65 22.37 -19.57
N GLU A 168 -0.61 22.76 -19.44
CA GLU A 168 -0.98 24.10 -18.98
C GLU A 168 -0.68 24.31 -17.49
N ASN A 169 -0.34 25.55 -17.14
CA ASN A 169 -0.15 25.89 -15.73
C ASN A 169 -1.51 25.95 -15.00
N PRO A 170 -1.75 25.09 -14.00
CA PRO A 170 -3.02 25.07 -13.28
C PRO A 170 -3.16 26.19 -12.23
N ILE A 171 -2.07 26.88 -11.85
CA ILE A 171 -2.09 27.90 -10.79
C ILE A 171 -2.97 29.06 -11.22
N GLY A 172 -3.91 29.44 -10.35
CA GLY A 172 -4.91 30.49 -10.58
C GLY A 172 -6.20 29.99 -11.21
N LYS A 173 -6.25 28.75 -11.73
CA LYS A 173 -7.49 28.14 -12.23
C LYS A 173 -8.41 27.78 -11.06
N VAL A 174 -9.71 27.65 -11.36
CA VAL A 174 -10.75 27.42 -10.35
C VAL A 174 -11.36 26.03 -10.53
N LEU A 175 -11.42 25.29 -9.45
CA LEU A 175 -12.24 24.08 -9.31
C LEU A 175 -13.50 24.45 -8.55
N SER A 176 -14.65 23.90 -8.92
CA SER A 176 -15.90 24.17 -8.23
C SER A 176 -16.47 22.91 -7.59
N ALA A 177 -16.80 22.96 -6.31
CA ALA A 177 -17.51 21.90 -5.62
C ALA A 177 -19.01 22.16 -5.67
N ASP A 178 -19.78 21.20 -6.20
CA ASP A 178 -21.23 21.27 -6.39
C ASP A 178 -21.72 22.54 -7.11
N LYS A 179 -20.85 23.19 -7.89
CA LYS A 179 -21.10 24.48 -8.54
C LYS A 179 -21.51 25.61 -7.55
N ARG A 180 -21.12 25.49 -6.28
CA ARG A 180 -21.45 26.43 -5.20
C ARG A 180 -20.24 26.99 -4.48
N HIS A 181 -19.15 26.22 -4.45
CA HIS A 181 -17.95 26.59 -3.71
C HIS A 181 -16.74 26.53 -4.64
N ASP A 182 -16.13 27.66 -4.86
CA ASP A 182 -14.98 27.80 -5.74
C ASP A 182 -13.67 27.65 -4.98
N PHE A 183 -12.77 26.84 -5.52
CA PHE A 183 -11.43 26.57 -5.01
C PHE A 183 -10.40 27.06 -6.01
N ILE A 184 -9.53 27.96 -5.59
CA ILE A 184 -8.47 28.52 -6.44
C ILE A 184 -7.21 27.68 -6.25
N ILE A 185 -6.67 27.14 -7.36
CA ILE A 185 -5.42 26.39 -7.35
C ILE A 185 -4.26 27.33 -7.06
N ARG A 186 -3.56 27.09 -5.93
CA ARG A 186 -2.44 27.91 -5.47
C ARG A 186 -1.11 27.17 -5.51
N GLY A 187 -1.13 25.85 -5.66
CA GLY A 187 0.10 25.10 -5.72
C GLY A 187 -0.04 23.68 -6.28
N ILE A 188 1.11 23.08 -6.53
CA ILE A 188 1.26 21.69 -6.99
C ILE A 188 2.19 20.99 -6.02
N TYR A 189 1.81 19.80 -5.54
CA TYR A 189 2.65 18.96 -4.69
C TYR A 189 2.98 17.63 -5.38
N LYS A 190 4.00 16.94 -4.86
CA LYS A 190 4.41 15.62 -5.33
C LYS A 190 3.36 14.58 -4.97
N ASP A 191 3.04 13.70 -5.92
CA ASP A 191 2.06 12.62 -5.72
C ASP A 191 2.37 11.79 -4.46
N VAL A 192 1.29 11.41 -3.76
CA VAL A 192 1.33 10.48 -2.65
C VAL A 192 0.82 9.13 -3.16
N PRO A 193 1.48 8.01 -2.86
CA PRO A 193 1.04 6.67 -3.26
C PRO A 193 -0.29 6.27 -2.61
N GLU A 194 -0.91 5.20 -3.13
CA GLU A 194 -2.21 4.72 -2.64
C GLU A 194 -2.13 3.90 -1.33
N ASN A 195 -0.92 3.57 -0.86
CA ASN A 195 -0.69 2.84 0.40
C ASN A 195 -0.69 3.77 1.62
N THR A 196 -1.69 4.62 1.71
CA THR A 196 -1.94 5.54 2.84
C THR A 196 -3.43 5.68 3.10
N MET A 197 -3.80 6.01 4.33
CA MET A 197 -5.18 6.35 4.68
C MET A 197 -5.64 7.69 4.07
N LEU A 198 -4.71 8.54 3.67
CA LEU A 198 -4.98 9.85 3.09
C LEU A 198 -4.74 9.86 1.58
N VAL A 199 -5.44 8.99 0.85
CA VAL A 199 -5.40 9.04 -0.63
C VAL A 199 -6.13 10.30 -1.10
N HIS A 200 -5.43 11.19 -1.81
CA HIS A 200 -6.01 12.43 -2.29
C HIS A 200 -5.36 12.93 -3.58
N ASP A 201 -6.20 13.45 -4.47
CA ASP A 201 -5.80 14.15 -5.69
C ASP A 201 -5.45 15.62 -5.41
N PHE A 202 -6.12 16.20 -4.40
CA PHE A 202 -5.83 17.57 -3.96
C PHE A 202 -6.20 17.81 -2.50
N VAL A 203 -5.59 18.84 -1.93
CA VAL A 203 -5.80 19.30 -0.56
C VAL A 203 -6.43 20.70 -0.59
N VAL A 204 -7.58 20.84 0.05
CA VAL A 204 -8.30 22.11 0.20
C VAL A 204 -7.95 22.71 1.56
N SER A 205 -7.83 24.03 1.63
CA SER A 205 -7.67 24.73 2.90
C SER A 205 -8.85 24.45 3.84
N VAL A 206 -8.56 24.06 5.07
CA VAL A 206 -9.57 23.96 6.14
C VAL A 206 -10.10 25.34 6.56
N HIS A 207 -9.34 26.40 6.30
CA HIS A 207 -9.77 27.78 6.55
C HIS A 207 -10.81 28.20 5.52
N ARG A 208 -12.03 28.48 5.94
CA ARG A 208 -13.18 28.73 5.04
C ARG A 208 -13.86 30.09 5.24
N ASN A 209 -14.30 30.65 4.12
CA ASN A 209 -15.38 31.63 4.10
C ASN A 209 -16.73 30.89 4.07
N GLY A 210 -17.38 30.74 5.22
CA GLY A 210 -18.82 30.52 5.32
C GLY A 210 -19.41 29.20 4.83
N GLY A 211 -18.87 28.05 5.19
CA GLY A 211 -19.53 26.79 4.77
C GLY A 211 -19.32 25.61 5.69
N TYR A 212 -18.14 25.38 6.16
CA TYR A 212 -17.90 24.39 7.20
C TYR A 212 -17.67 25.13 8.52
N GLN A 213 -18.60 25.00 9.45
CA GLN A 213 -18.46 25.55 10.80
C GLN A 213 -17.63 24.56 11.67
N GLY A 214 -16.52 24.09 11.12
CA GLY A 214 -15.56 23.24 11.83
C GLY A 214 -14.61 24.06 12.67
N GLY A 215 -14.93 25.16 13.15
CA GLY A 215 -14.13 26.03 14.03
C GLY A 215 -14.75 26.21 15.40
N ALA A 216 -15.58 25.24 15.85
CA ALA A 216 -16.17 25.32 17.17
C ALA A 216 -15.18 24.90 18.29
N GLY A 217 -13.94 24.57 17.92
CA GLY A 217 -12.91 24.16 18.88
C GLY A 217 -13.33 22.92 19.67
N TRP A 218 -13.13 22.95 20.96
CA TRP A 218 -13.51 21.86 21.88
C TRP A 218 -15.03 21.60 22.01
N ARG A 219 -15.86 22.36 21.31
CA ARG A 219 -17.33 22.19 21.26
C ARG A 219 -17.80 21.80 19.85
N GLY A 220 -16.89 21.57 18.94
CA GLY A 220 -17.17 21.17 17.56
C GLY A 220 -17.44 19.68 17.40
N ASN A 221 -17.48 19.26 16.14
CA ASN A 221 -17.56 17.84 15.79
C ASN A 221 -16.17 17.18 15.88
N ASP A 222 -16.14 15.94 16.32
CA ASP A 222 -14.97 15.07 16.41
C ASP A 222 -14.75 14.27 15.12
N VAL A 223 -14.67 14.96 13.98
CA VAL A 223 -14.57 14.35 12.64
C VAL A 223 -13.21 14.52 11.98
N PHE A 224 -12.24 15.08 12.71
CA PHE A 224 -10.91 15.39 12.18
C PHE A 224 -9.89 14.35 12.63
N TYR A 225 -8.95 14.04 11.74
CA TYR A 225 -7.73 13.35 12.10
C TYR A 225 -6.69 14.35 12.60
N ALA A 226 -6.07 14.08 13.73
CA ALA A 226 -4.97 14.88 14.28
C ALA A 226 -3.66 14.11 14.10
N PHE A 227 -2.83 14.58 13.18
CA PHE A 227 -1.51 14.02 12.93
C PHE A 227 -0.43 14.83 13.62
N LEU A 228 0.53 14.15 14.21
CA LEU A 228 1.68 14.73 14.89
C LEU A 228 2.96 14.29 14.19
N ARG A 229 3.88 15.21 13.94
CA ARG A 229 5.26 14.88 13.62
C ARG A 229 6.07 15.05 14.89
N LEU A 230 6.57 13.95 15.41
CA LEU A 230 7.40 13.92 16.59
C LEU A 230 8.84 14.42 16.25
N ARG A 231 9.56 14.95 17.23
CA ARG A 231 10.97 15.27 17.04
C ARG A 231 11.82 14.02 16.93
N ASP A 232 11.52 13.02 17.75
CA ASP A 232 12.07 11.66 17.67
C ASP A 232 10.95 10.63 17.79
N ALA A 233 11.09 9.48 17.10
CA ALA A 233 10.07 8.42 17.14
C ALA A 233 9.84 7.87 18.56
N SER A 234 10.84 7.92 19.43
CA SER A 234 10.75 7.50 20.84
C SER A 234 9.95 8.45 21.73
N ASP A 235 9.67 9.68 21.27
CA ASP A 235 8.89 10.65 22.06
C ASP A 235 7.40 10.26 22.16
N ILE A 236 6.94 9.25 21.42
CA ILE A 236 5.56 8.76 21.47
C ILE A 236 5.13 8.38 22.90
N ASP A 237 6.02 7.79 23.70
CA ASP A 237 5.71 7.40 25.08
C ASP A 237 5.57 8.62 25.99
N LYS A 238 6.39 9.68 25.77
CA LYS A 238 6.26 10.94 26.48
C LYS A 238 4.96 11.66 26.11
N VAL A 239 4.61 11.67 24.83
CA VAL A 239 3.32 12.20 24.38
C VAL A 239 2.18 11.48 25.06
N ASN A 240 2.15 10.14 25.04
CA ASN A 240 1.09 9.34 25.65
C ASN A 240 1.00 9.55 27.17
N SER A 241 2.11 9.76 27.86
CA SER A 241 2.13 10.02 29.29
C SER A 241 1.54 11.39 29.67
N ASN A 242 1.60 12.37 28.75
CA ASN A 242 1.20 13.74 29.01
C ASN A 242 -0.11 14.18 28.33
N ILE A 243 -0.54 13.49 27.27
CA ILE A 243 -1.66 13.91 26.41
C ILE A 243 -2.95 14.17 27.19
N GLN A 244 -3.29 13.30 28.13
CA GLN A 244 -4.48 13.48 28.99
C GLN A 244 -4.40 14.74 29.83
N ARG A 245 -3.24 15.01 30.43
CA ARG A 245 -3.00 16.21 31.24
C ARG A 245 -3.12 17.48 30.40
N VAL A 246 -2.61 17.45 29.18
CA VAL A 246 -2.68 18.60 28.26
C VAL A 246 -4.12 18.87 27.84
N ILE A 247 -4.84 17.87 27.36
CA ILE A 247 -6.22 18.03 26.88
C ILE A 247 -7.16 18.46 28.00
N LYS A 248 -6.96 17.93 29.23
CA LYS A 248 -7.76 18.29 30.40
C LYS A 248 -7.71 19.80 30.76
N LYS A 249 -6.69 20.54 30.33
CA LYS A 249 -6.64 22.00 30.52
C LYS A 249 -7.71 22.74 29.73
N TYR A 250 -8.16 22.17 28.60
CA TYR A 250 -9.00 22.85 27.61
C TYR A 250 -10.43 22.33 27.57
N THR A 251 -10.65 21.04 27.93
CA THR A 251 -11.96 20.41 27.91
C THR A 251 -12.14 19.40 29.03
N SER A 252 -13.40 19.11 29.37
CA SER A 252 -13.73 17.99 30.25
C SER A 252 -13.45 16.68 29.53
N LEU A 253 -12.87 15.70 30.23
CA LEU A 253 -12.70 14.33 29.77
C LEU A 253 -13.86 13.41 30.24
N ASP A 254 -14.88 14.00 30.82
CA ASP A 254 -16.15 13.35 31.18
C ASP A 254 -17.27 14.04 30.38
N LEU A 255 -17.78 13.33 29.41
CA LEU A 255 -18.83 13.79 28.50
C LEU A 255 -20.09 12.97 28.77
N ASP A 256 -21.02 13.54 29.54
CA ASP A 256 -22.32 12.92 29.84
C ASP A 256 -22.24 11.46 30.37
N GLY A 257 -21.27 11.21 31.25
CA GLY A 257 -21.03 9.88 31.82
C GLY A 257 -20.13 8.97 30.99
N TRP A 258 -19.54 9.48 29.92
CA TRP A 258 -18.50 8.82 29.14
C TRP A 258 -17.14 9.43 29.46
N LYS A 259 -16.23 8.60 29.95
CA LYS A 259 -14.84 8.97 30.15
C LYS A 259 -14.08 8.88 28.83
N VAL A 260 -13.45 9.95 28.41
CA VAL A 260 -12.67 10.03 27.15
C VAL A 260 -11.18 9.92 27.48
N GLU A 261 -10.51 8.96 26.87
CA GLU A 261 -9.07 8.77 26.97
C GLU A 261 -8.41 8.96 25.61
N PHE A 262 -7.49 9.93 25.52
CA PHE A 262 -6.72 10.19 24.31
C PHE A 262 -5.38 9.45 24.36
N SER A 263 -4.93 8.97 23.21
CA SER A 263 -3.59 8.42 23.02
C SER A 263 -3.11 8.71 21.60
N ALA A 264 -1.81 8.53 21.38
CA ALA A 264 -1.23 8.61 20.04
C ALA A 264 -0.61 7.27 19.67
N ILE A 265 -0.77 6.87 18.41
CA ILE A 265 -0.17 5.65 17.85
C ILE A 265 0.77 6.04 16.69
N PRO A 266 1.97 5.40 16.54
CA PRO A 266 2.77 5.59 15.35
C PRO A 266 1.94 5.29 14.09
N LEU A 267 1.95 6.21 13.12
CA LEU A 267 1.10 6.12 11.93
C LEU A 267 1.33 4.82 11.15
N VAL A 268 2.60 4.41 11.01
CA VAL A 268 3.00 3.16 10.34
C VAL A 268 2.44 1.89 11.00
N LYS A 269 2.05 1.96 12.29
CA LYS A 269 1.46 0.82 13.01
C LYS A 269 -0.07 0.80 12.93
N ARG A 270 -0.69 1.92 12.58
CA ARG A 270 -2.16 2.05 12.61
C ARG A 270 -2.84 1.02 11.72
N HIS A 271 -2.38 0.90 10.47
CA HIS A 271 -2.98 -0.03 9.51
C HIS A 271 -2.87 -1.49 9.95
N LEU A 272 -1.67 -1.88 10.39
CA LEU A 272 -1.39 -3.25 10.82
C LEU A 272 -1.97 -3.59 12.21
N SER A 273 -2.43 -2.60 12.99
CA SER A 273 -3.09 -2.85 14.27
C SER A 273 -4.55 -3.30 14.11
N SER A 274 -5.15 -3.12 12.94
CA SER A 274 -6.52 -3.57 12.65
C SER A 274 -6.60 -5.10 12.60
N PRO A 275 -7.48 -5.74 13.39
CA PRO A 275 -7.68 -7.18 13.36
C PRO A 275 -8.11 -7.70 12.00
N GLU A 276 -8.87 -6.90 11.23
CA GLU A 276 -9.30 -7.25 9.88
C GLU A 276 -8.12 -7.32 8.91
N VAL A 277 -7.20 -6.36 8.98
CA VAL A 277 -5.98 -6.35 8.16
C VAL A 277 -5.10 -7.56 8.50
N GLN A 278 -4.93 -7.87 9.79
CA GLN A 278 -4.16 -9.03 10.24
C GLN A 278 -4.76 -10.35 9.75
N LYS A 279 -6.09 -10.52 9.86
CA LYS A 279 -6.82 -11.69 9.32
C LYS A 279 -6.62 -11.79 7.80
N ARG A 280 -6.75 -10.70 7.08
CA ARG A 280 -6.57 -10.64 5.62
C ARG A 280 -5.14 -11.00 5.21
N LEU A 281 -4.13 -10.47 5.90
CA LEU A 281 -2.72 -10.82 5.68
C LEU A 281 -2.46 -12.31 5.92
N ALA A 282 -3.01 -12.87 6.99
CA ALA A 282 -2.88 -14.30 7.29
C ALA A 282 -3.53 -15.17 6.18
N ILE A 283 -4.72 -14.80 5.71
CA ILE A 283 -5.41 -15.51 4.62
C ILE A 283 -4.61 -15.42 3.32
N TYR A 284 -4.13 -14.24 2.94
CA TYR A 284 -3.34 -14.06 1.72
C TYR A 284 -2.01 -14.81 1.79
N GLY A 285 -1.34 -14.78 2.95
CA GLY A 285 -0.10 -15.52 3.17
C GLY A 285 -0.29 -17.04 3.06
N PHE A 286 -1.31 -17.57 3.73
CA PHE A 286 -1.63 -18.99 3.67
C PHE A 286 -2.04 -19.42 2.26
N LEU A 287 -2.96 -18.71 1.63
CA LEU A 287 -3.45 -19.05 0.29
C LEU A 287 -2.33 -18.93 -0.75
N GLY A 288 -1.55 -17.85 -0.72
CA GLY A 288 -0.40 -17.66 -1.60
C GLY A 288 0.63 -18.77 -1.46
N PHE A 289 0.96 -19.14 -0.22
CA PHE A 289 1.87 -20.25 0.06
C PHE A 289 1.34 -21.59 -0.49
N VAL A 290 0.08 -21.93 -0.20
CA VAL A 290 -0.52 -23.20 -0.64
C VAL A 290 -0.54 -23.31 -2.17
N VAL A 291 -1.03 -22.26 -2.86
CA VAL A 291 -1.12 -22.29 -4.33
C VAL A 291 0.27 -22.37 -4.96
N PHE A 292 1.22 -21.60 -4.46
CA PHE A 292 2.59 -21.60 -4.93
C PHE A 292 3.27 -22.96 -4.69
N PHE A 293 3.05 -23.55 -3.52
CA PHE A 293 3.54 -24.88 -3.17
C PHE A 293 2.96 -25.96 -4.08
N VAL A 294 1.64 -25.95 -4.33
CA VAL A 294 0.97 -26.89 -5.22
C VAL A 294 1.53 -26.79 -6.65
N ALA A 295 1.76 -25.57 -7.14
CA ALA A 295 2.34 -25.36 -8.46
C ALA A 295 3.76 -25.97 -8.58
N ILE A 296 4.60 -25.75 -7.57
CA ILE A 296 5.95 -26.35 -7.51
C ILE A 296 5.87 -27.86 -7.43
N MET A 297 5.01 -28.40 -6.56
CA MET A 297 4.84 -29.85 -6.40
C MET A 297 4.35 -30.52 -7.69
N ASN A 298 3.39 -29.90 -8.38
CA ASN A 298 2.91 -30.39 -9.66
C ASN A 298 4.04 -30.43 -10.70
N TYR A 299 4.83 -29.37 -10.81
CA TYR A 299 6.01 -29.34 -11.68
C TYR A 299 7.00 -30.47 -11.32
N MET A 300 7.30 -30.66 -10.02
CA MET A 300 8.23 -31.70 -9.58
C MET A 300 7.71 -33.12 -9.88
N LEU A 301 6.44 -33.39 -9.60
CA LEU A 301 5.81 -34.68 -9.88
C LEU A 301 5.88 -35.05 -11.37
N ILE A 302 5.57 -34.12 -12.25
CA ILE A 302 5.68 -34.34 -13.70
C ILE A 302 7.14 -34.55 -14.10
N SER A 303 8.08 -33.80 -13.51
CA SER A 303 9.51 -33.95 -13.77
C SER A 303 10.02 -35.33 -13.35
N ILE A 304 9.61 -35.82 -12.18
CA ILE A 304 9.96 -37.16 -11.69
C ILE A 304 9.29 -38.27 -12.52
N ALA A 305 8.02 -38.12 -12.88
CA ALA A 305 7.30 -39.08 -13.70
C ALA A 305 7.94 -39.28 -15.10
N THR A 306 8.58 -38.25 -15.64
CA THR A 306 9.31 -38.33 -16.91
C THR A 306 10.75 -38.88 -16.74
N LEU A 307 11.20 -39.14 -15.49
CA LEU A 307 12.56 -39.59 -15.17
C LEU A 307 12.97 -40.86 -15.92
N SER A 308 12.11 -41.87 -15.96
CA SER A 308 12.41 -43.17 -16.61
C SER A 308 12.65 -43.01 -18.11
N ARG A 309 11.93 -42.11 -18.77
CA ARG A 309 12.13 -41.82 -20.20
C ARG A 309 13.45 -41.09 -20.46
N ARG A 310 13.82 -40.19 -19.52
CA ARG A 310 15.02 -39.35 -19.62
C ARG A 310 16.31 -40.06 -19.15
N ALA A 311 16.18 -41.08 -18.31
CA ALA A 311 17.33 -41.84 -17.78
C ALA A 311 18.20 -42.43 -18.90
N LYS A 312 17.60 -42.93 -20.00
CA LYS A 312 18.35 -43.39 -21.16
C LYS A 312 19.22 -42.29 -21.80
N GLY A 313 18.67 -41.06 -21.95
CA GLY A 313 19.41 -39.93 -22.49
C GLY A 313 20.55 -39.49 -21.55
N VAL A 314 20.29 -39.42 -20.24
CA VAL A 314 21.30 -39.12 -19.23
C VAL A 314 22.43 -40.14 -19.23
N GLY A 315 22.09 -41.47 -19.34
CA GLY A 315 23.06 -42.53 -19.47
C GLY A 315 23.99 -42.37 -20.69
N VAL A 316 23.42 -42.02 -21.85
CA VAL A 316 24.21 -41.74 -23.07
C VAL A 316 25.17 -40.57 -22.84
N HIS A 317 24.71 -39.47 -22.20
CA HIS A 317 25.57 -38.33 -21.87
C HIS A 317 26.71 -38.72 -20.91
N LYS A 318 26.43 -39.54 -19.89
CA LYS A 318 27.47 -40.06 -18.97
C LYS A 318 28.47 -40.95 -19.66
N CYS A 319 28.03 -41.85 -20.55
CA CYS A 319 28.92 -42.67 -21.36
C CYS A 319 29.82 -41.84 -22.27
N ASN A 320 29.38 -40.67 -22.70
CA ASN A 320 30.18 -39.72 -23.47
C ASN A 320 31.00 -38.75 -22.59
N GLY A 321 31.18 -39.05 -21.28
CA GLY A 321 32.05 -38.32 -20.37
C GLY A 321 31.42 -37.06 -19.72
N ALA A 322 30.08 -36.90 -19.75
CA ALA A 322 29.43 -35.80 -19.07
C ALA A 322 29.49 -35.96 -17.55
N SER A 323 29.97 -34.91 -16.84
CA SER A 323 29.99 -34.89 -15.39
C SER A 323 28.56 -34.67 -14.82
N SER A 324 28.36 -35.06 -13.55
CA SER A 324 27.09 -34.80 -12.84
C SER A 324 26.71 -33.32 -12.84
N THR A 325 27.70 -32.42 -12.78
CA THR A 325 27.48 -30.96 -12.87
C THR A 325 26.96 -30.53 -14.24
N ASN A 326 27.47 -31.18 -15.33
CA ASN A 326 26.98 -30.88 -16.68
C ASN A 326 25.50 -31.28 -16.85
N ILE A 327 25.13 -32.44 -16.26
CA ILE A 327 23.75 -32.92 -16.27
C ILE A 327 22.85 -32.01 -15.44
N PHE A 328 23.28 -31.59 -14.25
CA PHE A 328 22.57 -30.64 -13.40
C PHE A 328 22.33 -29.35 -14.14
N ASN A 329 23.36 -28.76 -14.76
CA ASN A 329 23.24 -27.49 -15.50
C ASN A 329 22.31 -27.64 -16.72
N MET A 330 22.27 -28.77 -17.38
CA MET A 330 21.35 -29.03 -18.48
C MET A 330 19.89 -28.95 -18.01
N PHE A 331 19.56 -29.54 -16.86
CA PHE A 331 18.22 -29.48 -16.27
C PHE A 331 17.88 -28.08 -15.74
N LEU A 332 18.85 -27.35 -15.17
CA LEU A 332 18.66 -25.95 -14.77
C LEU A 332 18.33 -25.06 -15.96
N VAL A 333 19.02 -25.22 -17.08
CA VAL A 333 18.72 -24.45 -18.30
C VAL A 333 17.32 -24.81 -18.83
N GLU A 334 16.94 -26.08 -18.83
CA GLU A 334 15.60 -26.50 -19.24
C GLU A 334 14.51 -25.88 -18.34
N THR A 335 14.68 -25.98 -17.01
CA THR A 335 13.77 -25.35 -16.06
C THR A 335 13.73 -23.84 -16.26
N GLY A 336 14.88 -23.19 -16.50
CA GLY A 336 14.96 -21.76 -16.76
C GLY A 336 14.12 -21.33 -17.95
N VAL A 337 14.18 -22.08 -19.05
CA VAL A 337 13.34 -21.81 -20.24
C VAL A 337 11.86 -21.96 -19.92
N LEU A 338 11.46 -23.02 -19.20
CA LEU A 338 10.05 -23.23 -18.81
C LEU A 338 9.56 -22.12 -17.87
N VAL A 339 10.39 -21.69 -16.91
CA VAL A 339 10.06 -20.60 -15.98
C VAL A 339 9.91 -19.29 -16.75
N ILE A 340 10.79 -18.96 -17.69
CA ILE A 340 10.68 -17.74 -18.53
C ILE A 340 9.35 -17.76 -19.29
N ILE A 341 9.00 -18.87 -19.94
CA ILE A 341 7.71 -18.99 -20.65
C ILE A 341 6.53 -18.83 -19.68
N SER A 342 6.63 -19.42 -18.48
CA SER A 342 5.60 -19.30 -17.44
C SER A 342 5.45 -17.87 -16.93
N VAL A 343 6.56 -17.13 -16.77
CA VAL A 343 6.54 -15.69 -16.41
C VAL A 343 5.86 -14.86 -17.48
N LEU A 344 6.18 -15.10 -18.75
CA LEU A 344 5.52 -14.38 -19.87
C LEU A 344 4.01 -14.67 -19.91
N LEU A 345 3.62 -15.93 -19.70
CA LEU A 345 2.21 -16.30 -19.66
C LEU A 345 1.51 -15.71 -18.43
N SER A 346 2.16 -15.70 -17.25
CA SER A 346 1.65 -15.01 -16.05
C SER A 346 1.42 -13.53 -16.29
N PHE A 347 2.38 -12.86 -16.93
CA PHE A 347 2.23 -11.45 -17.29
C PHE A 347 1.02 -11.21 -18.20
N LEU A 348 0.84 -12.06 -19.22
CA LEU A 348 -0.32 -12.00 -20.11
C LEU A 348 -1.63 -12.24 -19.34
N LEU A 349 -1.65 -13.19 -18.42
CA LEU A 349 -2.83 -13.46 -17.58
C LEU A 349 -3.17 -12.25 -16.71
N ILE A 350 -2.20 -11.69 -15.98
CA ILE A 350 -2.38 -10.50 -15.13
C ILE A 350 -2.91 -9.32 -15.97
N PHE A 351 -2.32 -9.09 -17.14
CA PHE A 351 -2.71 -7.97 -17.99
C PHE A 351 -4.14 -8.13 -18.54
N ASN A 352 -4.52 -9.34 -18.97
CA ASN A 352 -5.88 -9.60 -19.51
C ASN A 352 -6.97 -9.63 -18.43
N THR A 353 -6.62 -9.97 -17.19
CA THR A 353 -7.56 -10.02 -16.06
C THR A 353 -7.46 -8.82 -15.13
N ARG A 354 -6.78 -7.75 -15.57
CA ARG A 354 -6.48 -6.57 -14.77
C ARG A 354 -7.70 -5.99 -14.06
N GLY A 355 -8.81 -5.77 -14.78
CA GLY A 355 -10.02 -5.20 -14.19
C GLY A 355 -10.59 -6.07 -13.07
N LEU A 356 -10.65 -7.38 -13.28
CA LEU A 356 -11.12 -8.34 -12.27
C LEU A 356 -10.20 -8.38 -11.04
N ILE A 357 -8.87 -8.23 -11.24
CA ILE A 357 -7.90 -8.20 -10.14
C ILE A 357 -8.07 -6.92 -9.32
N GLU A 358 -8.19 -5.76 -9.99
CA GLU A 358 -8.38 -4.46 -9.33
C GLU A 358 -9.70 -4.42 -8.55
N ASP A 359 -10.78 -5.00 -9.07
CA ASP A 359 -12.06 -5.13 -8.37
C ASP A 359 -11.97 -6.05 -7.14
N LEU A 360 -11.28 -7.21 -7.26
CA LEU A 360 -11.14 -8.19 -6.18
C LEU A 360 -10.24 -7.68 -5.04
N LEU A 361 -9.14 -7.03 -5.38
CA LEU A 361 -8.15 -6.56 -4.40
C LEU A 361 -8.47 -5.16 -3.90
N SER A 362 -9.39 -4.43 -4.55
CA SER A 362 -9.72 -3.02 -4.29
C SER A 362 -8.50 -2.10 -4.32
N VAL A 363 -7.49 -2.47 -5.13
CA VAL A 363 -6.22 -1.74 -5.30
C VAL A 363 -5.86 -1.71 -6.78
N ARG A 364 -5.36 -0.59 -7.28
CA ARG A 364 -4.89 -0.50 -8.66
C ARG A 364 -3.67 -1.40 -8.86
N LEU A 365 -3.63 -2.10 -9.98
CA LEU A 365 -2.52 -2.98 -10.31
C LEU A 365 -1.16 -2.23 -10.35
N SER A 366 -1.18 -0.97 -10.78
CA SER A 366 0.01 -0.11 -10.79
C SER A 366 0.59 0.13 -9.40
N SER A 367 -0.24 0.16 -8.36
CA SER A 367 0.17 0.39 -6.97
C SER A 367 0.79 -0.85 -6.31
N LEU A 368 0.47 -2.05 -6.82
CA LEU A 368 1.10 -3.30 -6.38
C LEU A 368 2.53 -3.48 -6.92
N PHE A 369 2.83 -2.90 -8.09
CA PHE A 369 4.11 -3.06 -8.79
C PHE A 369 4.87 -1.74 -8.89
N THR A 370 5.05 -1.07 -7.75
CA THR A 370 5.90 0.11 -7.63
C THR A 370 7.38 -0.30 -7.62
N TRP A 371 8.28 0.65 -7.86
CA TRP A 371 9.72 0.39 -7.80
C TRP A 371 10.15 -0.23 -6.46
N GLU A 372 9.51 0.17 -5.38
CA GLU A 372 9.79 -0.31 -4.01
C GLU A 372 9.31 -1.75 -3.76
N THR A 373 8.30 -2.23 -4.48
CA THR A 373 7.72 -3.57 -4.33
C THR A 373 8.15 -4.58 -5.39
N LEU A 374 8.85 -4.15 -6.46
CA LEU A 374 9.31 -5.02 -7.57
C LEU A 374 10.21 -6.19 -7.13
N TRP A 375 10.88 -6.07 -5.98
CA TRP A 375 11.67 -7.18 -5.44
C TRP A 375 10.83 -8.41 -5.09
N VAL A 376 9.54 -8.23 -4.76
CA VAL A 376 8.62 -9.34 -4.39
C VAL A 376 8.37 -10.31 -5.54
N PRO A 377 7.90 -9.87 -6.72
CA PRO A 377 7.76 -10.76 -7.88
C PRO A 377 9.10 -11.38 -8.30
N LEU A 378 10.20 -10.62 -8.25
CA LEU A 378 11.53 -11.14 -8.57
C LEU A 378 11.96 -12.24 -7.61
N LEU A 379 11.76 -12.05 -6.30
CA LEU A 379 12.03 -13.05 -5.29
C LEU A 379 11.16 -14.29 -5.48
N THR A 380 9.88 -14.13 -5.77
CA THR A 380 8.95 -15.23 -6.02
C THR A 380 9.39 -16.07 -7.21
N ILE A 381 9.78 -15.43 -8.32
CA ILE A 381 10.33 -16.11 -9.52
C ILE A 381 11.64 -16.84 -9.18
N LEU A 382 12.52 -16.19 -8.43
CA LEU A 382 13.80 -16.77 -8.02
C LEU A 382 13.62 -18.03 -7.16
N VAL A 383 12.74 -17.96 -6.15
CA VAL A 383 12.43 -19.09 -5.28
C VAL A 383 11.82 -20.25 -6.09
N LEU A 384 10.87 -19.94 -6.99
CA LEU A 384 10.29 -20.92 -7.89
C LEU A 384 11.36 -21.61 -8.73
N PHE A 385 12.27 -20.84 -9.34
CA PHE A 385 13.36 -21.37 -10.18
C PHE A 385 14.31 -22.27 -9.38
N ILE A 386 14.72 -21.85 -8.18
CA ILE A 386 15.65 -22.60 -7.33
C ILE A 386 15.02 -23.93 -6.88
N VAL A 387 13.77 -23.91 -6.44
CA VAL A 387 13.10 -25.11 -5.92
C VAL A 387 12.70 -26.03 -7.06
N ALA A 388 12.04 -25.51 -8.09
CA ALA A 388 11.59 -26.32 -9.24
C ALA A 388 12.75 -26.88 -10.07
N GLY A 389 13.85 -26.16 -10.23
CA GLY A 389 15.01 -26.59 -10.97
C GLY A 389 16.03 -27.37 -10.13
N GLY A 390 16.27 -26.93 -8.91
CA GLY A 390 17.32 -27.45 -8.05
C GLY A 390 17.05 -28.90 -7.55
N MET A 391 15.83 -29.20 -7.12
CA MET A 391 15.49 -30.53 -6.62
C MET A 391 15.49 -31.59 -7.70
N PRO A 392 14.75 -31.47 -8.81
CA PRO A 392 14.83 -32.46 -9.90
C PRO A 392 16.23 -32.54 -10.51
N GLY A 393 16.89 -31.41 -10.72
CA GLY A 393 18.26 -31.37 -11.25
C GLY A 393 19.27 -32.22 -10.42
N ARG A 394 19.18 -32.11 -9.07
CA ARG A 394 20.00 -32.94 -8.16
C ARG A 394 19.66 -34.43 -8.25
N LEU A 395 18.39 -34.80 -8.34
CA LEU A 395 17.94 -36.16 -8.54
C LEU A 395 18.51 -36.75 -9.85
N PHE A 396 18.36 -36.03 -10.95
CA PHE A 396 18.85 -36.47 -12.27
C PHE A 396 20.38 -36.56 -12.35
N SER A 397 21.12 -35.72 -11.64
CA SER A 397 22.58 -35.74 -11.65
C SER A 397 23.19 -36.94 -10.90
N ARG A 398 22.41 -37.53 -9.98
CA ARG A 398 22.85 -38.71 -9.17
C ARG A 398 22.58 -40.07 -9.83
N ILE A 399 21.71 -40.12 -10.84
CA ILE A 399 21.45 -41.29 -11.67
C ILE A 399 22.59 -41.46 -12.66
#